data_8738c649ec75fa4ea65fa129c96cbfe4
#
_entry.id   8738c649ec75fa4ea65fa129c96cbfe4
#
_cell.length_a   1.000
_cell.length_b   1.000
_cell.length_c   1.000
_cell.angle_alpha   90.00
_cell.angle_beta   90.00
_cell.angle_gamma   90.00
#
_symmetry.space_group_name_H-M   'P 1'
#
loop_
_entity.id
_entity.type
_entity.pdbx_description
1 polymer ?
#
loop_
_entity_poly.entity_id
_entity_poly.type
_entity_poly.pdbx_seq_one_letter_code
_entity_poly.pdbx_strand_id
1 'polypeptide(L)'
;MGVAGAVVWLDPLGWETIADGAFLRHGLAVVRHHPPYGLAGTRAWLGRVASVLGLDDAEKAWTRVEDARAAELDALRGECRRRTVVLAGDPADVALLTSAGRALGFSVAGLLCELGFNVRCLVWDGGSAANRRTLRRPKTASGAGTVEFVPFGTPAQLDRELGRGVDLVFSHINHDRRLRAHGLMGFTEAAFEPGLDGILRAGRRLLDKCRARPFARHRACLTPWTP
;
A
#
# COMPACT_ATOMS: atom_id res chain seq x y z
N MET A 1 31.24 -15.79 21.01
CA MET A 1 30.39 -15.85 19.82
C MET A 1 28.94 -15.93 20.29
N GLY A 2 28.14 -14.88 20.02
CA GLY A 2 26.71 -14.92 20.29
C GLY A 2 26.05 -15.85 19.29
N VAL A 3 25.36 -16.88 19.77
CA VAL A 3 24.54 -17.75 18.92
C VAL A 3 23.20 -17.03 18.72
N ALA A 4 22.79 -16.80 17.48
CA ALA A 4 21.46 -16.27 17.20
C ALA A 4 20.41 -17.24 17.73
N GLY A 5 19.48 -16.76 18.58
CA GLY A 5 18.41 -17.61 19.14
C GLY A 5 17.25 -17.83 18.18
N ALA A 6 17.11 -17.01 17.13
CA ALA A 6 16.04 -17.10 16.15
C ALA A 6 16.43 -16.46 14.81
N VAL A 7 15.76 -16.89 13.74
CA VAL A 7 15.83 -16.27 12.41
C VAL A 7 14.48 -15.68 12.08
N VAL A 8 14.45 -14.43 11.66
CA VAL A 8 13.24 -13.79 11.14
C VAL A 8 13.23 -13.93 9.63
N TRP A 9 12.23 -14.64 9.12
CA TRP A 9 12.05 -14.90 7.70
C TRP A 9 10.91 -14.05 7.14
N LEU A 10 11.25 -13.14 6.25
CA LEU A 10 10.29 -12.18 5.65
C LEU A 10 9.97 -12.54 4.19
N ASP A 11 10.00 -13.81 3.83
CA ASP A 11 9.79 -14.21 2.44
C ASP A 11 8.30 -14.32 2.08
N PRO A 12 7.78 -13.45 1.23
CA PRO A 12 6.42 -13.55 0.70
C PRO A 12 6.31 -14.55 -0.47
N LEU A 13 7.41 -15.13 -0.97
CA LEU A 13 7.46 -15.84 -2.25
C LEU A 13 7.42 -17.38 -2.16
N GLY A 14 7.29 -17.95 -0.97
CA GLY A 14 7.11 -19.38 -0.81
C GLY A 14 8.40 -20.22 -0.73
N TRP A 15 9.53 -19.63 -0.40
CA TRP A 15 10.80 -20.32 -0.12
C TRP A 15 10.85 -20.98 1.25
N GLU A 16 9.70 -21.07 1.91
CA GLU A 16 9.53 -21.55 3.28
C GLU A 16 10.16 -22.93 3.51
N THR A 17 9.97 -23.87 2.56
CA THR A 17 10.50 -25.22 2.67
C THR A 17 12.03 -25.27 2.67
N ILE A 18 12.66 -24.38 1.88
CA ILE A 18 14.12 -24.29 1.80
C ILE A 18 14.68 -23.68 3.09
N ALA A 19 14.06 -22.61 3.55
CA ALA A 19 14.44 -21.94 4.79
C ALA A 19 14.29 -22.86 5.99
N ASP A 20 13.19 -23.62 6.09
CA ASP A 20 12.97 -24.59 7.15
C ASP A 20 14.05 -25.68 7.15
N GLY A 21 14.34 -26.26 6.00
CA GLY A 21 15.38 -27.26 5.87
C GLY A 21 16.77 -26.74 6.26
N ALA A 22 17.05 -25.45 6.06
CA ALA A 22 18.33 -24.85 6.41
C ALA A 22 18.41 -24.49 7.90
N PHE A 23 17.40 -23.81 8.45
CA PHE A 23 17.49 -23.24 9.80
C PHE A 23 17.09 -24.21 10.91
N LEU A 24 16.08 -25.08 10.69
CA LEU A 24 15.66 -26.06 11.67
C LEU A 24 16.75 -27.10 11.94
N ARG A 25 17.56 -27.44 10.94
CA ARG A 25 18.74 -28.34 11.14
C ARG A 25 19.76 -27.77 12.11
N HIS A 26 19.79 -26.46 12.30
CA HIS A 26 20.69 -25.79 13.26
C HIS A 26 19.99 -25.46 14.58
N GLY A 27 18.77 -25.97 14.82
CA GLY A 27 18.04 -25.75 16.06
C GLY A 27 17.55 -24.29 16.23
N LEU A 28 17.50 -23.51 15.15
CA LEU A 28 17.08 -22.11 15.20
C LEU A 28 15.56 -22.02 15.09
N ALA A 29 14.95 -21.22 15.96
CA ALA A 29 13.54 -20.85 15.81
C ALA A 29 13.35 -19.95 14.58
N VAL A 30 12.37 -20.29 13.73
CA VAL A 30 12.05 -19.49 12.54
C VAL A 30 10.78 -18.70 12.77
N VAL A 31 10.90 -17.38 12.79
CA VAL A 31 9.77 -16.45 12.85
C VAL A 31 9.32 -16.14 11.44
N ARG A 32 8.17 -16.69 11.05
CA ARG A 32 7.54 -16.38 9.75
C ARG A 32 6.48 -15.30 9.94
N HIS A 33 6.65 -14.22 9.25
CA HIS A 33 5.68 -13.13 9.26
C HIS A 33 5.81 -12.29 7.99
N HIS A 34 4.74 -11.63 7.60
CA HIS A 34 4.83 -10.59 6.58
C HIS A 34 5.76 -9.46 7.02
N PRO A 35 6.41 -8.75 6.08
CA PRO A 35 7.22 -7.59 6.40
C PRO A 35 6.45 -6.56 7.24
N PRO A 36 7.12 -5.85 8.17
CA PRO A 36 6.47 -4.95 9.13
C PRO A 36 6.05 -3.62 8.49
N TYR A 37 5.16 -3.67 7.49
CA TYR A 37 4.61 -2.47 6.87
C TYR A 37 3.32 -2.04 7.56
N GLY A 38 3.15 -0.72 7.72
CA GLY A 38 2.02 -0.12 8.41
C GLY A 38 2.09 -0.28 9.94
N LEU A 39 1.11 0.28 10.64
CA LEU A 39 1.01 0.16 12.09
C LEU A 39 0.65 -1.25 12.50
N ALA A 40 -0.44 -1.78 11.93
CA ALA A 40 -0.94 -3.10 12.24
C ALA A 40 0.09 -4.19 11.91
N GLY A 41 0.72 -4.11 10.74
CA GLY A 41 1.76 -5.06 10.31
C GLY A 41 3.01 -4.99 11.20
N THR A 42 3.44 -3.80 11.58
CA THR A 42 4.60 -3.61 12.47
C THR A 42 4.32 -4.13 13.87
N ARG A 43 3.14 -3.84 14.44
CA ARG A 43 2.73 -4.34 15.75
C ARG A 43 2.66 -5.87 15.77
N ALA A 44 2.04 -6.47 14.76
CA ALA A 44 1.92 -7.93 14.64
C ALA A 44 3.29 -8.60 14.50
N TRP A 45 4.19 -8.00 13.69
CA TRP A 45 5.55 -8.48 13.50
C TRP A 45 6.36 -8.43 14.82
N LEU A 46 6.33 -7.29 15.52
CA LEU A 46 7.00 -7.13 16.82
C LEU A 46 6.48 -8.13 17.85
N GLY A 47 5.17 -8.30 17.96
CA GLY A 47 4.56 -9.27 18.87
C GLY A 47 5.01 -10.70 18.57
N ARG A 48 5.12 -11.06 17.28
CA ARG A 48 5.60 -12.40 16.90
C ARG A 48 7.06 -12.62 17.23
N VAL A 49 7.93 -11.64 16.96
CA VAL A 49 9.36 -11.70 17.32
C VAL A 49 9.53 -11.77 18.84
N ALA A 50 8.83 -10.93 19.57
CA ALA A 50 8.86 -10.89 21.03
C ALA A 50 8.45 -12.24 21.65
N SER A 51 7.36 -12.84 21.14
CA SER A 51 6.90 -14.16 21.60
C SER A 51 7.96 -15.25 21.43
N VAL A 52 8.70 -15.25 20.33
CA VAL A 52 9.77 -16.23 20.09
C VAL A 52 11.00 -15.99 20.97
N LEU A 53 11.27 -14.73 21.28
CA LEU A 53 12.42 -14.34 22.10
C LEU A 53 12.12 -14.29 23.61
N GLY A 54 10.87 -14.55 24.02
CA GLY A 54 10.44 -14.49 25.42
C GLY A 54 10.47 -13.07 26.00
N LEU A 55 10.12 -12.05 25.18
CA LEU A 55 10.12 -10.63 25.59
C LEU A 55 8.70 -10.20 25.99
N ASP A 56 8.43 -10.13 27.26
CA ASP A 56 7.07 -9.84 27.78
C ASP A 56 6.64 -8.38 27.66
N ASP A 57 7.57 -7.43 27.54
CA ASP A 57 7.29 -5.99 27.53
C ASP A 57 7.15 -5.36 26.13
N ALA A 58 7.20 -6.16 25.06
CA ALA A 58 7.19 -5.65 23.68
C ALA A 58 5.93 -4.87 23.34
N GLU A 59 4.76 -5.31 23.80
CA GLU A 59 3.48 -4.61 23.58
C GLU A 59 3.44 -3.26 24.28
N LYS A 60 3.92 -3.19 25.52
CA LYS A 60 4.02 -1.92 26.27
C LYS A 60 5.02 -0.96 25.62
N ALA A 61 6.14 -1.48 25.12
CA ALA A 61 7.12 -0.69 24.41
C ALA A 61 6.55 -0.13 23.11
N TRP A 62 5.83 -0.95 22.34
CA TRP A 62 5.13 -0.52 21.13
C TRP A 62 4.12 0.59 21.43
N THR A 63 3.24 0.40 22.43
CA THR A 63 2.22 1.39 22.80
C THR A 63 2.87 2.73 23.12
N ARG A 64 3.95 2.77 23.92
CA ARG A 64 4.67 4.04 24.21
C ARG A 64 5.19 4.74 22.97
N VAL A 65 5.73 3.97 22.02
CA VAL A 65 6.26 4.54 20.76
C VAL A 65 5.12 5.05 19.88
N GLU A 66 4.01 4.33 19.80
CA GLU A 66 2.82 4.72 19.06
C GLU A 66 2.20 6.00 19.65
N ASP A 67 2.02 6.05 20.97
CA ASP A 67 1.50 7.22 21.70
C ASP A 67 2.39 8.47 21.49
N ALA A 68 3.71 8.30 21.52
CA ALA A 68 4.64 9.38 21.26
C ALA A 68 4.55 9.95 19.84
N ARG A 69 4.01 9.21 18.89
CA ARG A 69 3.84 9.62 17.48
C ARG A 69 2.38 9.90 17.10
N ALA A 70 1.43 9.70 18.02
CA ALA A 70 -0.02 9.78 17.74
C ALA A 70 -0.40 11.14 17.14
N ALA A 71 0.03 12.25 17.73
CA ALA A 71 -0.30 13.60 17.24
C ALA A 71 0.22 13.83 15.80
N GLU A 72 1.44 13.37 15.50
CA GLU A 72 2.03 13.49 14.18
C GLU A 72 1.27 12.64 13.14
N LEU A 73 0.90 11.41 13.51
CA LEU A 73 0.13 10.51 12.68
C LEU A 73 -1.27 11.05 12.39
N ASP A 74 -1.94 11.62 13.40
CA ASP A 74 -3.29 12.17 13.26
C ASP A 74 -3.30 13.44 12.39
N ALA A 75 -2.30 14.30 12.51
CA ALA A 75 -2.11 15.43 11.62
C ALA A 75 -1.93 14.98 10.16
N LEU A 76 -1.06 13.98 9.94
CA LEU A 76 -0.81 13.39 8.63
C LEU A 76 -2.10 12.78 8.04
N ARG A 77 -2.84 12.01 8.83
CA ARG A 77 -4.13 11.42 8.45
C ARG A 77 -5.16 12.49 8.07
N GLY A 78 -5.19 13.59 8.82
CA GLY A 78 -6.07 14.72 8.53
C GLY A 78 -5.84 15.32 7.14
N GLU A 79 -4.59 15.38 6.69
CA GLU A 79 -4.24 15.83 5.34
C GLU A 79 -4.55 14.76 4.27
N CYS A 80 -4.23 13.50 4.54
CA CYS A 80 -4.46 12.40 3.62
C CYS A 80 -5.94 12.16 3.33
N ARG A 81 -6.86 12.38 4.29
CA ARG A 81 -8.32 12.22 4.11
C ARG A 81 -8.90 13.11 3.01
N ARG A 82 -8.21 14.17 2.64
CA ARG A 82 -8.63 15.10 1.55
C ARG A 82 -8.12 14.64 0.19
N ARG A 83 -7.43 13.52 0.11
CA ARG A 83 -6.77 13.04 -1.11
C ARG A 83 -7.36 11.71 -1.56
N THR A 84 -7.48 11.57 -2.87
CA THR A 84 -7.95 10.34 -3.51
C THR A 84 -6.80 9.69 -4.26
N VAL A 85 -6.54 8.43 -3.94
CA VAL A 85 -5.53 7.59 -4.58
C VAL A 85 -6.22 6.49 -5.38
N VAL A 86 -5.78 6.28 -6.61
CA VAL A 86 -6.31 5.24 -7.50
C VAL A 86 -5.34 4.07 -7.56
N LEU A 87 -5.91 2.87 -7.46
CA LEU A 87 -5.29 1.58 -7.83
C LEU A 87 -6.07 1.05 -9.03
N ALA A 88 -5.43 0.86 -10.18
CA ALA A 88 -6.10 0.43 -11.39
C ALA A 88 -5.47 -0.85 -11.96
N GLY A 89 -6.30 -1.81 -12.36
CA GLY A 89 -5.84 -3.06 -12.94
C GLY A 89 -6.99 -4.02 -13.25
N ASP A 90 -6.63 -5.22 -13.66
CA ASP A 90 -7.58 -6.32 -13.73
C ASP A 90 -7.98 -6.81 -12.31
N PRO A 91 -8.97 -7.72 -12.18
CA PRO A 91 -9.36 -8.23 -10.86
C PRO A 91 -8.24 -8.90 -10.07
N ALA A 92 -7.28 -9.54 -10.74
CA ALA A 92 -6.16 -10.21 -10.07
C ALA A 92 -5.13 -9.19 -9.57
N ASP A 93 -4.78 -8.19 -10.37
CA ASP A 93 -3.90 -7.09 -9.98
C ASP A 93 -4.47 -6.32 -8.77
N VAL A 94 -5.76 -5.96 -8.84
CA VAL A 94 -6.42 -5.25 -7.74
C VAL A 94 -6.49 -6.12 -6.49
N ALA A 95 -6.71 -7.43 -6.60
CA ALA A 95 -6.68 -8.36 -5.48
C ALA A 95 -5.29 -8.40 -4.82
N LEU A 96 -4.20 -8.39 -5.60
CA LEU A 96 -2.83 -8.32 -5.09
C LEU A 96 -2.57 -7.03 -4.31
N LEU A 97 -3.08 -5.89 -4.79
CA LEU A 97 -2.89 -4.59 -4.16
C LEU A 97 -3.77 -4.37 -2.92
N THR A 98 -4.88 -5.11 -2.82
CA THR A 98 -5.85 -4.96 -1.71
C THR A 98 -5.70 -6.01 -0.62
N SER A 99 -4.91 -7.04 -0.82
CA SER A 99 -4.62 -8.07 0.18
C SER A 99 -3.14 -8.06 0.57
N ALA A 100 -2.82 -8.55 1.76
CA ALA A 100 -1.44 -8.85 2.16
C ALA A 100 -0.97 -10.13 1.46
N GLY A 101 -1.02 -10.13 0.13
CA GLY A 101 -0.73 -11.29 -0.68
C GLY A 101 0.76 -11.55 -0.88
N ARG A 102 1.06 -12.65 -1.58
CA ARG A 102 2.42 -13.15 -1.81
C ARG A 102 3.33 -12.18 -2.56
N ALA A 103 2.79 -11.29 -3.40
CA ALA A 103 3.62 -10.46 -4.27
C ALA A 103 4.40 -9.34 -3.53
N LEU A 104 3.76 -8.66 -2.58
CA LEU A 104 4.36 -7.53 -1.87
C LEU A 104 4.53 -7.79 -0.36
N GLY A 105 3.86 -8.82 0.18
CA GLY A 105 3.85 -9.10 1.61
C GLY A 105 3.04 -8.10 2.45
N PHE A 106 2.39 -7.10 1.82
CA PHE A 106 1.52 -6.12 2.46
C PHE A 106 0.42 -5.64 1.49
N SER A 107 -0.67 -5.11 2.04
CA SER A 107 -1.75 -4.51 1.25
C SER A 107 -1.45 -3.04 0.99
N VAL A 108 -1.28 -2.65 -0.27
CA VAL A 108 -1.12 -1.25 -0.67
C VAL A 108 -2.36 -0.44 -0.28
N ALA A 109 -3.56 -0.95 -0.57
CA ALA A 109 -4.82 -0.30 -0.19
C ALA A 109 -4.93 -0.17 1.33
N GLY A 110 -4.57 -1.21 2.08
CA GLY A 110 -4.57 -1.20 3.55
C GLY A 110 -3.67 -0.11 4.12
N LEU A 111 -2.43 0.01 3.63
CA LEU A 111 -1.50 1.06 4.06
C LEU A 111 -2.01 2.46 3.74
N LEU A 112 -2.57 2.66 2.54
CA LEU A 112 -3.16 3.94 2.15
C LEU A 112 -4.35 4.30 3.06
N CYS A 113 -5.21 3.34 3.37
CA CYS A 113 -6.33 3.54 4.29
C CYS A 113 -5.86 3.79 5.74
N GLU A 114 -4.81 3.12 6.20
CA GLU A 114 -4.19 3.39 7.51
C GLU A 114 -3.67 4.83 7.62
N LEU A 115 -3.11 5.36 6.52
CA LEU A 115 -2.69 6.76 6.38
C LEU A 115 -3.87 7.74 6.23
N GLY A 116 -5.07 7.24 5.99
CA GLY A 116 -6.27 8.06 5.85
C GLY A 116 -6.67 8.44 4.42
N PHE A 117 -5.97 7.99 3.41
CA PHE A 117 -6.34 8.26 2.01
C PHE A 117 -7.69 7.66 1.64
N ASN A 118 -8.40 8.33 0.72
CA ASN A 118 -9.52 7.73 0.01
C ASN A 118 -8.96 6.88 -1.14
N VAL A 119 -9.15 5.59 -1.08
CA VAL A 119 -8.68 4.65 -2.09
C VAL A 119 -9.81 4.31 -3.05
N ARG A 120 -9.57 4.46 -4.34
CA ARG A 120 -10.48 4.03 -5.39
C ARG A 120 -9.80 2.94 -6.22
N CYS A 121 -10.34 1.73 -6.16
CA CYS A 121 -9.88 0.60 -6.95
C CYS A 121 -10.65 0.56 -8.27
N LEU A 122 -10.00 0.92 -9.38
CA LEU A 122 -10.58 0.84 -10.72
C LEU A 122 -10.31 -0.55 -11.27
N VAL A 123 -11.37 -1.34 -11.48
CA VAL A 123 -11.27 -2.76 -11.82
C VAL A 123 -11.74 -2.97 -13.25
N TRP A 124 -10.87 -3.53 -14.10
CA TRP A 124 -11.24 -3.90 -15.47
C TRP A 124 -12.29 -5.00 -15.47
N ASP A 125 -13.48 -4.75 -16.06
CA ASP A 125 -14.60 -5.68 -16.08
C ASP A 125 -14.67 -6.58 -17.35
N GLY A 126 -13.66 -6.48 -18.21
CA GLY A 126 -13.62 -7.21 -19.48
C GLY A 126 -14.69 -6.74 -20.48
N GLY A 127 -15.31 -5.58 -20.28
CA GLY A 127 -16.42 -5.07 -21.09
C GLY A 127 -17.78 -5.70 -20.76
N SER A 128 -17.84 -6.60 -19.76
CA SER A 128 -19.06 -7.35 -19.40
C SER A 128 -19.93 -6.60 -18.40
N ALA A 129 -21.20 -6.36 -18.73
CA ALA A 129 -22.15 -5.76 -17.81
C ALA A 129 -22.45 -6.62 -16.57
N ALA A 130 -22.37 -7.95 -16.69
CA ALA A 130 -22.53 -8.87 -15.57
C ALA A 130 -21.36 -8.73 -14.58
N ASN A 131 -20.12 -8.74 -15.07
CA ASN A 131 -18.93 -8.54 -14.24
C ASN A 131 -18.97 -7.19 -13.55
N ARG A 132 -19.43 -6.15 -14.24
CA ARG A 132 -19.52 -4.78 -13.68
C ARG A 132 -20.35 -4.73 -12.41
N ARG A 133 -21.48 -5.42 -12.36
CA ARG A 133 -22.33 -5.48 -11.16
C ARG A 133 -21.64 -6.18 -9.99
N THR A 134 -20.97 -7.30 -10.28
CA THR A 134 -20.26 -8.11 -9.28
C THR A 134 -19.03 -7.39 -8.70
N LEU A 135 -18.29 -6.70 -9.57
CA LEU A 135 -17.05 -6.01 -9.18
C LEU A 135 -17.30 -4.68 -8.45
N ARG A 136 -18.47 -4.07 -8.66
CA ARG A 136 -18.79 -2.80 -8.01
C ARG A 136 -19.08 -3.02 -6.53
N ARG A 137 -18.29 -2.37 -5.68
CA ARG A 137 -18.51 -2.33 -4.24
C ARG A 137 -18.60 -0.88 -3.78
N PRO A 138 -19.54 -0.55 -2.87
CA PRO A 138 -19.70 0.80 -2.37
C PRO A 138 -18.45 1.26 -1.61
N LYS A 139 -18.34 2.56 -1.44
CA LYS A 139 -17.31 3.17 -0.61
C LYS A 139 -17.54 2.77 0.85
N THR A 140 -16.53 2.16 1.46
CA THR A 140 -16.57 1.72 2.87
C THR A 140 -15.40 2.32 3.64
N ALA A 141 -15.59 2.54 4.94
CA ALA A 141 -14.51 2.92 5.82
C ALA A 141 -13.53 1.74 5.98
N SER A 142 -12.25 2.03 5.98
CA SER A 142 -11.17 1.06 6.20
C SER A 142 -10.01 1.77 6.91
N GLY A 143 -9.78 1.40 8.16
CA GLY A 143 -8.82 2.15 8.98
C GLY A 143 -9.23 3.63 9.13
N ALA A 144 -8.28 4.54 8.89
CA ALA A 144 -8.52 5.99 8.92
C ALA A 144 -9.02 6.57 7.57
N GLY A 145 -9.02 5.77 6.51
CA GLY A 145 -9.44 6.13 5.16
C GLY A 145 -10.68 5.39 4.69
N THR A 146 -10.85 5.37 3.38
CA THR A 146 -11.97 4.67 2.72
C THR A 146 -11.49 3.90 1.52
N VAL A 147 -12.20 2.84 1.14
CA VAL A 147 -11.99 2.08 -0.09
C VAL A 147 -13.29 1.94 -0.87
N GLU A 148 -13.20 2.10 -2.19
CA GLU A 148 -14.30 1.95 -3.14
C GLU A 148 -13.80 1.14 -4.34
N PHE A 149 -14.65 0.22 -4.86
CA PHE A 149 -14.34 -0.52 -6.09
C PHE A 149 -15.26 -0.03 -7.21
N VAL A 150 -14.66 0.43 -8.30
CA VAL A 150 -15.37 1.01 -9.46
C VAL A 150 -14.95 0.22 -10.71
N PRO A 151 -15.85 -0.55 -11.31
CA PRO A 151 -15.55 -1.25 -12.55
C PRO A 151 -15.51 -0.31 -13.75
N PHE A 152 -14.60 -0.60 -14.69
CA PHE A 152 -14.55 0.06 -16.00
C PHE A 152 -14.35 -0.99 -17.11
N GLY A 153 -14.90 -0.74 -18.28
CA GLY A 153 -14.84 -1.66 -19.42
C GLY A 153 -14.30 -1.03 -20.70
N THR A 154 -13.99 0.27 -20.68
CA THR A 154 -13.41 0.97 -21.84
C THR A 154 -12.37 1.99 -21.40
N PRO A 155 -11.39 2.33 -22.28
CA PRO A 155 -10.45 3.43 -22.02
C PRO A 155 -11.13 4.75 -21.67
N ALA A 156 -12.21 5.10 -22.37
CA ALA A 156 -12.96 6.33 -22.09
C ALA A 156 -13.61 6.35 -20.70
N GLN A 157 -14.00 5.19 -20.16
CA GLN A 157 -14.48 5.08 -18.78
C GLN A 157 -13.32 5.24 -17.79
N LEU A 158 -12.17 4.64 -18.04
CA LEU A 158 -10.98 4.85 -17.22
C LEU A 158 -10.57 6.32 -17.19
N ASP A 159 -10.50 6.98 -18.35
CA ASP A 159 -10.17 8.40 -18.47
C ASP A 159 -11.12 9.27 -17.66
N ARG A 160 -12.42 8.98 -17.71
CA ARG A 160 -13.43 9.69 -16.92
C ARG A 160 -13.20 9.52 -15.43
N GLU A 161 -12.91 8.32 -14.96
CA GLU A 161 -12.65 8.05 -13.54
C GLU A 161 -11.35 8.68 -13.05
N LEU A 162 -10.30 8.70 -13.87
CA LEU A 162 -9.04 9.40 -13.57
C LEU A 162 -9.23 10.94 -13.52
N GLY A 163 -10.16 11.49 -14.29
CA GLY A 163 -10.53 12.92 -14.26
C GLY A 163 -11.35 13.34 -13.03
N ARG A 164 -11.86 12.40 -12.22
CA ARG A 164 -12.77 12.68 -11.10
C ARG A 164 -12.06 12.91 -9.77
N GLY A 165 -11.33 14.00 -9.65
CA GLY A 165 -10.72 14.42 -8.37
C GLY A 165 -9.68 13.43 -7.84
N VAL A 166 -8.95 12.77 -8.73
CA VAL A 166 -7.81 11.90 -8.39
C VAL A 166 -6.60 12.76 -8.12
N ASP A 167 -5.87 12.44 -7.05
CA ASP A 167 -4.64 13.15 -6.69
C ASP A 167 -3.38 12.34 -7.09
N LEU A 168 -3.44 11.00 -7.02
CA LEU A 168 -2.30 10.13 -7.20
C LEU A 168 -2.73 8.75 -7.71
N VAL A 169 -1.88 8.09 -8.48
CA VAL A 169 -2.17 6.75 -9.04
C VAL A 169 -1.04 5.80 -8.71
N PHE A 170 -1.36 4.61 -8.23
CA PHE A 170 -0.38 3.53 -8.11
C PHE A 170 -0.08 2.98 -9.51
N SER A 171 1.20 2.89 -9.86
CA SER A 171 1.63 2.34 -11.14
C SER A 171 3.00 1.69 -10.98
N HIS A 172 3.13 0.45 -11.45
CA HIS A 172 4.44 -0.22 -11.51
C HIS A 172 5.40 0.43 -12.54
N ILE A 173 4.88 1.35 -13.38
CA ILE A 173 5.66 2.04 -14.40
C ILE A 173 6.02 3.43 -13.90
N ASN A 174 7.30 3.65 -13.63
CA ASN A 174 7.81 4.99 -13.40
C ASN A 174 7.61 5.84 -14.66
N HIS A 175 6.99 7.01 -14.52
CA HIS A 175 6.69 7.92 -15.62
C HIS A 175 5.65 7.41 -16.63
N ASP A 176 4.58 6.79 -16.16
CA ASP A 176 3.47 6.37 -17.00
C ASP A 176 2.88 7.56 -17.79
N ARG A 177 3.00 7.48 -19.13
CA ARG A 177 2.55 8.56 -20.04
C ARG A 177 1.05 8.81 -19.97
N ARG A 178 0.26 7.78 -19.68
CA ARG A 178 -1.20 7.90 -19.55
C ARG A 178 -1.58 8.85 -18.42
N LEU A 179 -0.85 8.82 -17.31
CA LEU A 179 -1.09 9.69 -16.17
C LEU A 179 -0.79 11.16 -16.48
N ARG A 180 0.20 11.42 -17.35
CA ARG A 180 0.56 12.79 -17.74
C ARG A 180 -0.59 13.51 -18.45
N ALA A 181 -1.34 12.83 -19.31
CA ALA A 181 -2.49 13.39 -20.00
C ALA A 181 -3.56 13.93 -19.03
N HIS A 182 -3.67 13.30 -17.85
CA HIS A 182 -4.56 13.75 -16.76
C HIS A 182 -3.89 14.71 -15.77
N GLY A 183 -2.61 15.03 -15.97
CA GLY A 183 -1.86 15.87 -15.02
C GLY A 183 -1.55 15.15 -13.70
N LEU A 184 -1.65 13.82 -13.66
CA LEU A 184 -1.47 12.99 -12.48
C LEU A 184 -0.04 12.51 -12.34
N MET A 185 0.37 12.24 -11.10
CA MET A 185 1.61 11.56 -10.79
C MET A 185 1.35 10.10 -10.39
N GLY A 186 2.32 9.24 -10.73
CA GLY A 186 2.36 7.87 -10.25
C GLY A 186 3.25 7.69 -9.04
N PHE A 187 3.03 6.59 -8.32
CA PHE A 187 3.92 6.07 -7.31
C PHE A 187 3.93 4.54 -7.38
N THR A 188 4.97 3.93 -6.84
CA THR A 188 5.15 2.47 -6.78
C THR A 188 5.21 2.03 -5.32
N GLU A 189 5.36 0.73 -5.10
CA GLU A 189 5.64 0.13 -3.78
C GLU A 189 6.86 0.72 -3.09
N ALA A 190 7.84 1.23 -3.84
CA ALA A 190 9.02 1.91 -3.31
C ALA A 190 8.71 3.18 -2.50
N ALA A 191 7.46 3.66 -2.55
CA ALA A 191 7.01 4.76 -1.68
C ALA A 191 6.88 4.35 -0.22
N PHE A 192 6.71 3.06 0.05
CA PHE A 192 6.50 2.51 1.39
C PHE A 192 7.82 2.01 2.00
N GLU A 193 7.92 2.18 3.30
CA GLU A 193 9.05 1.72 4.11
C GLU A 193 8.51 0.98 5.35
N PRO A 194 9.25 0.00 5.90
CA PRO A 194 8.81 -0.73 7.08
C PRO A 194 8.87 0.13 8.36
N GLY A 195 8.08 -0.28 9.35
CA GLY A 195 8.07 0.34 10.68
C GLY A 195 7.25 1.62 10.78
N LEU A 196 7.11 2.13 12.01
CA LEU A 196 6.31 3.31 12.32
C LEU A 196 6.86 4.59 11.63
N ASP A 197 8.15 4.82 11.69
CA ASP A 197 8.76 5.96 10.98
C ASP A 197 8.64 5.79 9.46
N GLY A 198 8.62 4.55 8.97
CA GLY A 198 8.41 4.23 7.56
C GLY A 198 7.03 4.67 7.07
N ILE A 199 5.97 4.42 7.84
CA ILE A 199 4.62 4.85 7.45
C ILE A 199 4.48 6.37 7.47
N LEU A 200 5.10 7.07 8.44
CA LEU A 200 5.10 8.53 8.49
C LEU A 200 5.84 9.13 7.27
N ARG A 201 7.01 8.59 6.92
CA ARG A 201 7.76 9.03 5.73
C ARG A 201 7.00 8.74 4.44
N ALA A 202 6.37 7.56 4.33
CA ALA A 202 5.55 7.21 3.18
C ALA A 202 4.37 8.19 3.00
N GLY A 203 3.65 8.49 4.07
CA GLY A 203 2.53 9.43 4.02
C GLY A 203 2.95 10.83 3.57
N ARG A 204 4.04 11.38 4.12
CA ARG A 204 4.60 12.68 3.70
C ARG A 204 5.01 12.66 2.24
N ARG A 205 5.75 11.63 1.81
CA ARG A 205 6.21 11.47 0.41
C ARG A 205 5.04 11.41 -0.56
N LEU A 206 3.96 10.72 -0.22
CA LEU A 206 2.75 10.64 -1.04
C LEU A 206 2.01 11.99 -1.09
N LEU A 207 1.89 12.70 0.05
CA LEU A 207 1.32 14.04 0.09
C LEU A 207 2.12 15.04 -0.75
N ASP A 208 3.44 14.98 -0.70
CA ASP A 208 4.30 15.85 -1.52
C ASP A 208 4.10 15.59 -3.01
N LYS A 209 3.94 14.33 -3.41
CA LYS A 209 3.57 13.97 -4.79
C LYS A 209 2.18 14.51 -5.17
N CYS A 210 1.20 14.46 -4.28
CA CYS A 210 -0.13 15.05 -4.52
C CYS A 210 -0.05 16.57 -4.72
N ARG A 211 0.83 17.25 -4.00
CA ARG A 211 1.02 18.72 -4.08
C ARG A 211 1.83 19.16 -5.29
N ALA A 212 2.83 18.37 -5.68
CA ALA A 212 3.79 18.76 -6.70
C ALA A 212 3.14 18.99 -8.07
N ARG A 213 2.22 18.12 -8.49
CA ARG A 213 1.44 18.19 -9.76
C ARG A 213 2.19 18.85 -10.94
N PRO A 214 3.44 18.46 -11.25
CA PRO A 214 4.24 19.12 -12.28
C PRO A 214 3.55 19.05 -13.65
N PHE A 215 2.89 17.94 -13.95
CA PHE A 215 2.20 17.75 -15.23
C PHE A 215 0.93 18.63 -15.36
N ALA A 216 0.25 18.92 -14.26
CA ALA A 216 -0.88 19.86 -14.30
C ALA A 216 -0.42 21.31 -14.54
N ARG A 217 0.71 21.70 -13.91
CA ARG A 217 1.30 23.05 -14.06
C ARG A 217 1.84 23.29 -15.47
N HIS A 218 2.38 22.26 -16.11
CA HIS A 218 3.02 22.35 -17.43
C HIS A 218 2.20 21.70 -18.54
N ARG A 219 0.90 21.51 -18.33
CA ARG A 219 -0.01 20.87 -19.29
C ARG A 219 0.01 21.53 -20.67
N ALA A 220 0.14 22.86 -20.73
CA ALA A 220 0.24 23.61 -21.99
C ALA A 220 1.55 23.32 -22.76
N CYS A 221 2.60 22.87 -22.09
CA CYS A 221 3.89 22.53 -22.71
C CYS A 221 3.99 21.05 -23.11
N LEU A 222 3.01 20.24 -22.69
CA LEU A 222 2.95 18.83 -23.06
C LEU A 222 2.15 18.73 -24.36
N THR A 223 2.82 18.85 -25.51
CA THR A 223 2.20 18.57 -26.82
C THR A 223 1.57 17.18 -26.78
N PRO A 224 0.30 17.03 -27.21
CA PRO A 224 -0.27 15.71 -27.39
C PRO A 224 0.64 14.90 -28.31
N TRP A 225 1.09 13.76 -27.86
CA TRP A 225 1.74 12.83 -28.76
C TRP A 225 0.64 12.29 -29.70
N THR A 226 0.62 12.78 -30.92
CA THR A 226 -0.12 12.15 -32.01
C THR A 226 0.73 10.99 -32.51
N PRO A 227 0.19 9.75 -32.52
CA PRO A 227 0.88 8.59 -33.05
C PRO A 227 1.15 8.73 -34.54
#